data_86f2082a5c640acf793ba39ff2865816
#
_entry.id   86f2082a5c640acf793ba39ff2865816
#
_cell.length_a   1.000
_cell.length_b   1.000
_cell.length_c   1.000
_cell.angle_alpha   90.00
_cell.angle_beta   90.00
_cell.angle_gamma   90.00
#
_symmetry.space_group_name_H-M   'P 1'
#
loop_
_entity.id
_entity.type
_entity.pdbx_description
1 polymer ?
#
loop_
_entity_poly.entity_id
_entity_poly.type
_entity_poly.pdbx_seq_one_letter_code
_entity_poly.pdbx_strand_id
1 'polypeptide(L)'
;MRSSMLILAVVAAAGTIATAASAQTSTSPTGPAFSQRFFTTPLENDASRVVQMQMQLHLPNRPGNGFHTHNGDQWEAVVEGEITFTVKGQPPRVLKAGEFVYIPRGTIHRNENKSDAPARTIELLIMDKDKPQSNPVPTN
;
A
#
# COMPACT_ATOMS: atom_id res chain seq x y z
N MET A 1 -20.54 42.88 62.39
CA MET A 1 -20.07 41.59 61.99
C MET A 1 -20.20 41.49 60.46
N ARG A 2 -19.11 41.67 59.74
CA ARG A 2 -19.06 41.58 58.23
C ARG A 2 -18.32 40.29 57.85
N SER A 3 -19.02 39.32 57.28
CA SER A 3 -18.42 38.10 56.75
C SER A 3 -17.89 38.35 55.36
N SER A 4 -16.59 38.24 55.19
CA SER A 4 -15.92 38.27 53.88
C SER A 4 -15.96 36.89 53.27
N MET A 5 -16.61 36.78 52.11
CA MET A 5 -16.69 35.56 51.30
C MET A 5 -15.51 35.55 50.34
N LEU A 6 -14.61 34.60 50.52
CA LEU A 6 -13.44 34.39 49.67
C LEU A 6 -13.87 33.56 48.44
N ILE A 7 -13.81 34.15 47.26
CA ILE A 7 -14.09 33.45 45.99
C ILE A 7 -12.77 32.87 45.50
N LEU A 8 -12.66 31.53 45.48
CA LEU A 8 -11.52 30.79 44.91
C LEU A 8 -11.77 30.60 43.42
N ALA A 9 -11.02 31.29 42.59
CA ALA A 9 -11.06 31.08 41.15
C ALA A 9 -10.15 29.89 40.76
N VAL A 10 -10.77 28.81 40.29
CA VAL A 10 -10.05 27.67 39.68
C VAL A 10 -9.82 28.00 38.22
N VAL A 11 -8.57 28.23 37.84
CA VAL A 11 -8.16 28.33 36.42
C VAL A 11 -7.91 26.92 35.92
N ALA A 12 -8.82 26.41 35.09
CA ALA A 12 -8.61 25.14 34.36
C ALA A 12 -7.76 25.43 33.11
N ALA A 13 -6.49 25.04 33.13
CA ALA A 13 -5.66 25.04 31.95
C ALA A 13 -6.02 23.83 31.08
N ALA A 14 -6.73 24.05 29.98
CA ALA A 14 -6.99 23.04 28.96
C ALA A 14 -5.73 22.87 28.09
N GLY A 15 -4.93 21.86 28.39
CA GLY A 15 -3.81 21.47 27.56
C GLY A 15 -4.33 20.68 26.35
N THR A 16 -4.26 21.28 25.16
CA THR A 16 -4.49 20.57 23.90
C THR A 16 -3.27 19.71 23.57
N ILE A 17 -3.40 18.39 23.73
CA ILE A 17 -2.40 17.43 23.24
C ILE A 17 -2.64 17.28 21.73
N ALA A 18 -1.85 17.97 20.93
CA ALA A 18 -1.79 17.74 19.50
C ALA A 18 -0.98 16.47 19.27
N THR A 19 -1.67 15.35 19.00
CA THR A 19 -1.03 14.14 18.47
C THR A 19 -0.65 14.39 17.01
N ALA A 20 0.62 14.70 16.76
CA ALA A 20 1.17 14.74 15.42
C ALA A 20 1.21 13.29 14.87
N ALA A 21 0.27 12.95 14.00
CA ALA A 21 0.37 11.75 13.20
C ALA A 21 1.51 11.96 12.20
N SER A 22 2.65 11.30 12.44
CA SER A 22 3.78 11.28 11.50
C SER A 22 3.36 10.49 10.27
N ALA A 23 2.93 11.16 9.21
CA ALA A 23 2.82 10.55 7.89
C ALA A 23 4.24 10.23 7.41
N GLN A 24 4.65 8.98 7.49
CA GLN A 24 5.88 8.51 6.84
C GLN A 24 5.66 8.49 5.33
N THR A 25 5.97 9.59 4.68
CA THR A 25 6.07 9.64 3.22
C THR A 25 7.33 8.90 2.81
N SER A 26 7.17 7.67 2.33
CA SER A 26 8.23 6.94 1.64
C SER A 26 8.50 7.65 0.31
N THR A 27 9.57 8.42 0.22
CA THR A 27 10.04 9.10 -1.00
C THR A 27 10.97 8.21 -1.81
N SER A 28 10.57 6.97 -2.10
CA SER A 28 11.28 6.19 -3.11
C SER A 28 10.88 6.71 -4.49
N PRO A 29 11.85 7.04 -5.38
CA PRO A 29 11.55 7.49 -6.74
C PRO A 29 10.91 6.40 -7.61
N THR A 30 10.94 5.15 -7.17
CA THR A 30 10.31 3.98 -7.80
C THR A 30 9.31 3.36 -6.83
N GLY A 31 8.11 3.03 -7.31
CA GLY A 31 7.06 2.42 -6.51
C GLY A 31 5.77 3.22 -6.46
N PRO A 32 4.71 2.69 -5.83
CA PRO A 32 3.49 3.43 -5.61
C PRO A 32 3.77 4.66 -4.74
N ALA A 33 3.05 5.75 -4.99
CA ALA A 33 3.17 6.97 -4.21
C ALA A 33 2.71 6.78 -2.77
N PHE A 34 1.82 5.81 -2.55
CA PHE A 34 1.27 5.46 -1.26
C PHE A 34 0.84 3.99 -1.29
N SER A 35 1.15 3.25 -0.22
CA SER A 35 0.66 1.90 0.01
C SER A 35 0.02 1.82 1.39
N GLN A 36 -1.23 1.35 1.44
CA GLN A 36 -1.95 1.13 2.70
C GLN A 36 -2.24 -0.36 2.85
N ARG A 37 -1.62 -0.98 3.83
CA ARG A 37 -1.93 -2.35 4.23
C ARG A 37 -3.18 -2.35 5.09
N PHE A 38 -4.20 -3.13 4.69
CA PHE A 38 -5.43 -3.29 5.46
C PHE A 38 -5.26 -4.33 6.55
N PHE A 39 -4.70 -5.48 6.19
CA PHE A 39 -4.40 -6.55 7.16
C PHE A 39 -3.29 -7.47 6.66
N THR A 40 -2.72 -8.22 7.59
CA THR A 40 -1.91 -9.41 7.36
C THR A 40 -2.33 -10.41 8.43
N THR A 41 -2.75 -11.61 8.02
CA THR A 41 -3.19 -12.67 8.92
C THR A 41 -2.65 -14.04 8.48
N PRO A 42 -2.28 -14.94 9.40
CA PRO A 42 -1.95 -16.32 9.06
C PRO A 42 -3.13 -17.01 8.34
N LEU A 43 -2.83 -17.93 7.42
CA LEU A 43 -3.84 -18.85 6.90
C LEU A 43 -4.27 -19.81 8.01
N GLU A 44 -5.58 -20.06 8.14
CA GLU A 44 -6.14 -20.90 9.21
C GLU A 44 -5.56 -22.31 9.20
N ASN A 45 -5.40 -22.90 8.02
CA ASN A 45 -4.93 -24.29 7.86
C ASN A 45 -3.47 -24.42 7.42
N ASP A 46 -2.72 -23.31 7.35
CA ASP A 46 -1.31 -23.28 6.97
C ASP A 46 -0.58 -22.12 7.64
N ALA A 47 -0.08 -22.35 8.85
CA ALA A 47 0.62 -21.33 9.62
C ALA A 47 1.97 -20.88 9.03
N SER A 48 2.46 -21.55 7.99
CA SER A 48 3.67 -21.15 7.24
C SER A 48 3.39 -20.05 6.21
N ARG A 49 2.11 -19.72 5.98
CA ARG A 49 1.67 -18.72 5.01
C ARG A 49 0.81 -17.63 5.66
N VAL A 50 0.78 -16.47 5.03
CA VAL A 50 -0.05 -15.33 5.42
C VAL A 50 -0.87 -14.84 4.25
N VAL A 51 -2.07 -14.36 4.54
CA VAL A 51 -2.87 -13.54 3.62
C VAL A 51 -2.63 -12.08 3.95
N GLN A 52 -2.32 -11.30 2.96
CA GLN A 52 -2.14 -9.85 3.07
C GLN A 52 -3.02 -9.14 2.04
N MET A 53 -3.69 -8.08 2.45
CA MET A 53 -4.44 -7.20 1.56
C MET A 53 -3.97 -5.76 1.71
N GLN A 54 -3.77 -5.09 0.60
CA GLN A 54 -3.33 -3.69 0.57
C GLN A 54 -3.90 -2.93 -0.62
N MET A 55 -3.94 -1.60 -0.49
CA MET A 55 -4.25 -0.68 -1.58
C MET A 55 -2.97 0.09 -1.95
N GLN A 56 -2.78 0.34 -3.24
CA GLN A 56 -1.70 1.18 -3.75
C GLN A 56 -2.28 2.35 -4.56
N LEU A 57 -1.65 3.52 -4.40
CA LEU A 57 -1.90 4.71 -5.21
C LEU A 57 -0.73 4.89 -6.18
N HIS A 58 -1.04 4.86 -7.47
CA HIS A 58 -0.09 5.08 -8.57
C HIS A 58 -0.31 6.48 -9.14
N LEU A 59 0.66 7.38 -8.94
CA LEU A 59 0.59 8.73 -9.52
C LEU A 59 0.84 8.70 -11.03
N PRO A 60 0.32 9.71 -11.78
CA PRO A 60 0.49 9.82 -13.22
C PRO A 60 1.95 9.78 -13.66
N ASN A 61 2.20 9.15 -14.81
CA ASN A 61 3.52 9.16 -15.48
C ASN A 61 4.67 8.70 -14.56
N ARG A 62 4.44 7.74 -13.66
CA ARG A 62 5.50 7.19 -12.79
C ARG A 62 5.90 5.78 -13.21
N PRO A 63 7.20 5.46 -13.10
CA PRO A 63 7.76 4.18 -13.55
C PRO A 63 7.35 2.96 -12.71
N GLY A 64 6.63 3.13 -11.61
CA GLY A 64 6.21 2.01 -10.75
C GLY A 64 7.36 1.31 -10.01
N ASN A 65 7.14 0.05 -9.62
CA ASN A 65 8.04 -0.69 -8.72
C ASN A 65 9.27 -1.31 -9.40
N GLY A 66 9.42 -1.19 -10.72
CA GLY A 66 10.38 -1.99 -11.47
C GLY A 66 9.97 -3.48 -11.53
N PHE A 67 10.78 -4.29 -12.23
CA PHE A 67 10.54 -5.72 -12.26
C PHE A 67 10.84 -6.37 -10.91
N HIS A 68 9.92 -7.21 -10.44
CA HIS A 68 10.03 -7.92 -9.18
C HIS A 68 9.26 -9.23 -9.20
N THR A 69 9.42 -10.05 -8.15
CA THR A 69 8.65 -11.27 -7.91
C THR A 69 8.07 -11.23 -6.50
N HIS A 70 7.07 -12.08 -6.25
CA HIS A 70 6.54 -12.32 -4.90
C HIS A 70 6.83 -13.73 -4.40
N ASN A 71 6.98 -13.90 -3.08
CA ASN A 71 7.12 -15.20 -2.42
C ASN A 71 5.75 -15.88 -2.19
N GLY A 72 4.83 -15.70 -3.10
CA GLY A 72 3.46 -16.23 -3.05
C GLY A 72 2.65 -15.82 -4.26
N ASP A 73 1.39 -16.18 -4.25
CA ASP A 73 0.43 -15.84 -5.29
C ASP A 73 -0.17 -14.46 -5.01
N GLN A 74 -0.41 -13.69 -6.06
CA GLN A 74 -1.02 -12.35 -5.98
C GLN A 74 -2.23 -12.26 -6.90
N TRP A 75 -3.25 -11.58 -6.43
CA TRP A 75 -4.37 -11.05 -7.22
C TRP A 75 -4.33 -9.54 -7.12
N GLU A 76 -4.40 -8.88 -8.25
CA GLU A 76 -4.42 -7.42 -8.31
C GLU A 76 -5.60 -6.95 -9.14
N ALA A 77 -6.39 -6.03 -8.57
CA ALA A 77 -7.54 -5.40 -9.21
C ALA A 77 -7.33 -3.90 -9.32
N VAL A 78 -7.63 -3.33 -10.49
CA VAL A 78 -7.69 -1.87 -10.66
C VAL A 78 -9.06 -1.39 -10.20
N VAL A 79 -9.09 -0.50 -9.20
CA VAL A 79 -10.32 0.06 -8.65
C VAL A 79 -10.60 1.47 -9.13
N GLU A 80 -9.57 2.19 -9.59
CA GLU A 80 -9.67 3.55 -10.14
C GLU A 80 -8.57 3.78 -11.17
N GLY A 81 -8.90 4.44 -12.28
CA GLY A 81 -7.95 4.76 -13.35
C GLY A 81 -7.50 3.56 -14.16
N GLU A 82 -6.24 3.56 -14.57
CA GLU A 82 -5.62 2.48 -15.33
C GLU A 82 -4.14 2.31 -14.97
N ILE A 83 -3.63 1.09 -15.10
CA ILE A 83 -2.21 0.77 -14.97
C ILE A 83 -1.72 -0.01 -16.18
N THR A 84 -0.44 0.12 -16.50
CA THR A 84 0.26 -0.74 -17.45
C THR A 84 0.92 -1.89 -16.70
N PHE A 85 0.38 -3.08 -16.85
CA PHE A 85 0.91 -4.33 -16.30
C PHE A 85 1.81 -5.03 -17.31
N THR A 86 3.00 -5.45 -16.90
CA THR A 86 3.97 -6.14 -17.79
C THR A 86 4.54 -7.37 -17.10
N VAL A 87 4.40 -8.54 -17.71
CA VAL A 87 5.17 -9.73 -17.36
C VAL A 87 6.46 -9.72 -18.20
N LYS A 88 7.62 -10.00 -17.58
CA LYS A 88 8.90 -9.98 -18.29
C LYS A 88 8.87 -10.94 -19.50
N GLY A 89 9.23 -10.44 -20.68
CA GLY A 89 9.18 -11.18 -21.93
C GLY A 89 7.83 -11.22 -22.64
N GLN A 90 6.81 -10.55 -22.11
CA GLN A 90 5.49 -10.41 -22.73
C GLN A 90 5.16 -8.96 -23.08
N PRO A 91 4.29 -8.71 -24.07
CA PRO A 91 3.77 -7.37 -24.34
C PRO A 91 3.06 -6.78 -23.11
N PRO A 92 3.22 -5.48 -22.86
CA PRO A 92 2.47 -4.79 -21.82
C PRO A 92 0.95 -4.85 -22.06
N ARG A 93 0.17 -4.91 -20.98
CA ARG A 93 -1.29 -4.79 -21.00
C ARG A 93 -1.72 -3.57 -20.21
N VAL A 94 -2.66 -2.80 -20.72
CA VAL A 94 -3.36 -1.78 -19.94
C VAL A 94 -4.51 -2.45 -19.23
N LEU A 95 -4.56 -2.31 -17.92
CA LEU A 95 -5.67 -2.75 -17.06
C LEU A 95 -6.42 -1.51 -16.58
N LYS A 96 -7.73 -1.52 -16.75
CA LYS A 96 -8.63 -0.43 -16.37
C LYS A 96 -9.45 -0.78 -15.13
N ALA A 97 -10.06 0.22 -14.52
CA ALA A 97 -10.96 0.02 -13.38
C ALA A 97 -11.99 -1.08 -13.65
N GLY A 98 -12.11 -2.04 -12.73
CA GLY A 98 -12.91 -3.25 -12.85
C GLY A 98 -12.17 -4.47 -13.42
N GLU A 99 -10.97 -4.30 -13.96
CA GLU A 99 -10.15 -5.40 -14.43
C GLU A 99 -9.19 -5.89 -13.34
N PHE A 100 -8.82 -7.18 -13.43
CA PHE A 100 -7.89 -7.81 -12.50
C PHE A 100 -6.95 -8.79 -13.20
N VAL A 101 -5.86 -9.13 -12.52
CA VAL A 101 -4.91 -10.17 -12.94
C VAL A 101 -4.60 -11.10 -11.77
N TYR A 102 -4.36 -12.36 -12.09
CA TYR A 102 -3.71 -13.32 -11.23
C TYR A 102 -2.24 -13.41 -11.61
N ILE A 103 -1.37 -13.35 -10.62
CA ILE A 103 0.08 -13.36 -10.76
C ILE A 103 0.61 -14.54 -9.95
N PRO A 104 0.96 -15.67 -10.61
CA PRO A 104 1.53 -16.83 -9.93
C PRO A 104 2.83 -16.48 -9.21
N ARG A 105 3.11 -17.22 -8.14
CA ARG A 105 4.38 -17.15 -7.40
C ARG A 105 5.58 -17.11 -8.35
N GLY A 106 6.51 -16.19 -8.08
CA GLY A 106 7.77 -16.09 -8.82
C GLY A 106 7.67 -15.47 -10.21
N THR A 107 6.47 -15.10 -10.67
CA THR A 107 6.30 -14.37 -11.94
C THR A 107 7.02 -13.03 -11.88
N ILE A 108 7.94 -12.80 -12.81
CA ILE A 108 8.64 -11.51 -12.93
C ILE A 108 7.71 -10.53 -13.64
N HIS A 109 7.27 -9.50 -12.93
CA HIS A 109 6.32 -8.52 -13.44
C HIS A 109 6.58 -7.12 -12.88
N ARG A 110 5.90 -6.13 -13.43
CA ARG A 110 5.88 -4.75 -12.94
C ARG A 110 4.56 -4.06 -13.27
N ASN A 111 4.24 -3.02 -12.49
CA ASN A 111 3.16 -2.08 -12.72
C ASN A 111 3.72 -0.68 -12.94
N GLU A 112 3.13 0.03 -13.88
CA GLU A 112 3.45 1.42 -14.21
C GLU A 112 2.15 2.20 -14.42
N ASN A 113 2.06 3.44 -13.96
CA ASN A 113 0.98 4.32 -14.38
C ASN A 113 1.51 5.26 -15.48
N LYS A 114 1.15 4.98 -16.72
CA LYS A 114 1.51 5.77 -17.92
C LYS A 114 0.41 6.74 -18.35
N SER A 115 -0.71 6.75 -17.62
CA SER A 115 -1.81 7.69 -17.87
C SER A 115 -1.56 9.05 -17.22
N ASP A 116 -2.38 10.03 -17.59
CA ASP A 116 -2.32 11.40 -17.04
C ASP A 116 -3.13 11.56 -15.74
N ALA A 117 -3.81 10.49 -15.28
CA ALA A 117 -4.62 10.49 -14.08
C ALA A 117 -4.06 9.51 -13.01
N PRO A 118 -4.31 9.74 -11.72
CA PRO A 118 -3.99 8.75 -10.69
C PRO A 118 -4.74 7.44 -10.90
N ALA A 119 -4.14 6.34 -10.49
CA ALA A 119 -4.78 5.02 -10.47
C ALA A 119 -4.67 4.40 -9.08
N ARG A 120 -5.63 3.54 -8.74
CA ARG A 120 -5.62 2.76 -7.50
C ARG A 120 -5.80 1.29 -7.80
N THR A 121 -5.00 0.48 -7.12
CA THR A 121 -5.12 -0.97 -7.17
C THR A 121 -5.35 -1.53 -5.77
N ILE A 122 -6.05 -2.67 -5.70
CA ILE A 122 -6.12 -3.51 -4.52
C ILE A 122 -5.37 -4.80 -4.84
N GLU A 123 -4.48 -5.18 -3.93
CA GLU A 123 -3.71 -6.41 -4.02
C GLU A 123 -4.08 -7.34 -2.87
N LEU A 124 -4.35 -8.60 -3.21
CA LEU A 124 -4.43 -9.72 -2.28
C LEU A 124 -3.24 -10.64 -2.55
N LEU A 125 -2.46 -10.94 -1.52
CA LEU A 125 -1.32 -11.85 -1.59
C LEU A 125 -1.50 -13.00 -0.62
N ILE A 126 -1.21 -14.22 -1.07
CA ILE A 126 -1.04 -15.39 -0.20
C ILE A 126 0.42 -15.81 -0.31
N MET A 127 1.22 -15.48 0.69
CA MET A 127 2.67 -15.56 0.61
C MET A 127 3.28 -16.29 1.80
N ASP A 128 4.54 -16.71 1.65
CA ASP A 128 5.29 -17.35 2.73
C ASP A 128 5.45 -16.37 3.90
N LYS A 129 5.16 -16.85 5.10
CA LYS A 129 5.43 -16.12 6.33
C LYS A 129 6.94 -15.86 6.45
N ASP A 130 7.30 -14.71 7.00
CA ASP A 130 8.70 -14.33 7.27
C ASP A 130 9.58 -14.17 6.01
N LYS A 131 8.96 -14.10 4.82
CA LYS A 131 9.63 -13.72 3.57
C LYS A 131 9.29 -12.28 3.17
N PRO A 132 10.20 -11.60 2.44
CA PRO A 132 9.89 -10.29 1.86
C PRO A 132 8.63 -10.37 0.98
N GLN A 133 7.81 -9.33 1.01
CA GLN A 133 6.63 -9.26 0.14
C GLN A 133 7.05 -9.29 -1.33
N SER A 134 8.12 -8.58 -1.69
CA SER A 134 8.65 -8.54 -3.05
C SER A 134 10.16 -8.68 -3.07
N ASN A 135 10.67 -9.26 -4.16
CA ASN A 135 12.09 -9.39 -4.43
C ASN A 135 12.39 -8.66 -5.74
N PRO A 136 13.14 -7.53 -5.71
CA PRO A 136 13.52 -6.81 -6.91
C PRO A 136 14.32 -7.70 -7.87
N VAL A 137 14.07 -7.55 -9.16
CA VAL A 137 14.84 -8.22 -10.22
C VAL A 137 15.73 -7.18 -10.88
N PRO A 138 17.06 -7.37 -10.89
CA PRO A 138 17.97 -6.45 -11.55
C PRO A 138 17.61 -6.25 -13.03
N THR A 139 17.67 -5.02 -13.49
CA THR A 139 17.66 -4.69 -14.93
C THR A 139 19.11 -4.74 -15.40
N ASN A 140 19.47 -5.84 -16.02
CA ASN A 140 20.74 -5.91 -16.76
C ASN A 140 20.54 -5.26 -18.12
#